data_747ac83438d08a10c29519c4bee48f44
#
_entry.id   747ac83438d08a10c29519c4bee48f44
#
_cell.length_a   1.000
_cell.length_b   1.000
_cell.length_c   1.000
_cell.angle_alpha   90.00
_cell.angle_beta   90.00
_cell.angle_gamma   90.00
#
_symmetry.space_group_name_H-M   'P 1'
#
loop_
_entity.id
_entity.type
_entity.pdbx_description
1 polymer ?
#
loop_
_entity_poly.entity_id
_entity_poly.type
_entity_poly.pdbx_seq_one_letter_code
_entity_poly.pdbx_strand_id
1 'polypeptide(L)'
;MQKILIVEDDIDIQDILKNHLIYAGYEVVVASDGVAGIAMFDDTIDLVLLDIMLPKIDGYGVCEVIRKRSQVPIIMLTALSDEENQLRGFEQQIDDYIPKPFSPKILLCKIAAILRRRTAENQNQSLLTYKELSMDIDGFHVYQNGNEVVLTSKEFALLRLMLENQGKVFTRQMLLDRLWADDLEVEDRIVDSHIKNIRKKLNADYIKTIRGVGYRIDKVH
;
A
#
# COMPACT_ATOMS: atom_id res chain seq x y z
N MET A 1 -12.42 -8.89 14.57
CA MET A 1 -11.69 -7.61 14.52
C MET A 1 -10.24 -7.97 14.28
N GLN A 2 -9.55 -7.33 13.32
CA GLN A 2 -8.16 -7.68 13.02
C GLN A 2 -7.23 -7.13 14.09
N LYS A 3 -6.23 -7.92 14.49
CA LYS A 3 -5.33 -7.66 15.63
C LYS A 3 -3.90 -7.38 15.15
N ILE A 4 -3.35 -6.26 15.56
CA ILE A 4 -2.04 -5.78 15.15
C ILE A 4 -1.10 -5.75 16.35
N LEU A 5 0.06 -6.37 16.23
CA LEU A 5 1.17 -6.25 17.18
C LEU A 5 2.09 -5.12 16.75
N ILE A 6 2.32 -4.15 17.62
CA ILE A 6 3.33 -3.11 17.48
C ILE A 6 4.53 -3.52 18.34
N VAL A 7 5.73 -3.53 17.77
CA VAL A 7 7.00 -3.71 18.48
C VAL A 7 7.87 -2.49 18.19
N GLU A 8 7.93 -1.58 19.15
CA GLU A 8 8.55 -0.25 19.05
C GLU A 8 9.00 0.16 20.45
N ASP A 9 10.17 0.72 20.62
CA ASP A 9 10.68 1.14 21.93
C ASP A 9 10.38 2.61 22.27
N ASP A 10 10.16 3.44 21.27
CA ASP A 10 9.78 4.84 21.45
C ASP A 10 8.29 4.96 21.84
N ILE A 11 8.03 5.45 23.06
CA ILE A 11 6.68 5.57 23.63
C ILE A 11 5.81 6.54 22.83
N ASP A 12 6.38 7.63 22.31
CA ASP A 12 5.63 8.61 21.53
C ASP A 12 5.16 8.00 20.19
N ILE A 13 6.02 7.22 19.55
CA ILE A 13 5.68 6.50 18.32
C ILE A 13 4.65 5.41 18.61
N GLN A 14 4.80 4.65 19.70
CA GLN A 14 3.80 3.66 20.14
C GLN A 14 2.42 4.28 20.28
N ASP A 15 2.32 5.42 20.98
CA ASP A 15 1.05 6.09 21.24
C ASP A 15 0.41 6.63 19.96
N ILE A 16 1.22 7.20 19.06
CA ILE A 16 0.75 7.65 17.74
C ILE A 16 0.19 6.47 16.94
N LEU A 17 0.93 5.38 16.83
CA LEU A 17 0.51 4.18 16.10
C LEU A 17 -0.75 3.57 16.71
N LYS A 18 -0.74 3.33 18.01
CA LYS A 18 -1.85 2.74 18.76
C LYS A 18 -3.14 3.54 18.56
N ASN A 19 -3.09 4.86 18.77
CA ASN A 19 -4.28 5.71 18.67
C ASN A 19 -4.88 5.69 17.26
N HIS A 20 -4.04 5.79 16.21
CA HIS A 20 -4.52 5.76 14.84
C HIS A 20 -5.09 4.39 14.45
N LEU A 21 -4.48 3.29 14.89
CA LEU A 21 -4.96 1.94 14.62
C LEU A 21 -6.28 1.63 15.33
N ILE A 22 -6.40 2.00 16.60
CA ILE A 22 -7.66 1.83 17.36
C ILE A 22 -8.77 2.66 16.70
N TYR A 23 -8.48 3.92 16.32
CA TYR A 23 -9.46 4.76 15.62
C TYR A 23 -9.90 4.16 14.27
N ALA A 24 -8.99 3.47 13.58
CA ALA A 24 -9.29 2.74 12.34
C ALA A 24 -10.02 1.40 12.55
N GLY A 25 -10.30 1.00 13.81
CA GLY A 25 -11.06 -0.19 14.13
C GLY A 25 -10.24 -1.48 14.31
N TYR A 26 -8.92 -1.38 14.52
CA TYR A 26 -8.06 -2.51 14.82
C TYR A 26 -7.95 -2.77 16.32
N GLU A 27 -7.74 -4.03 16.70
CA GLU A 27 -7.24 -4.40 18.02
C GLU A 27 -5.72 -4.26 18.03
N VAL A 28 -5.16 -3.68 19.12
CA VAL A 28 -3.73 -3.37 19.15
C VAL A 28 -3.08 -3.95 20.41
N VAL A 29 -1.98 -4.65 20.20
CA VAL A 29 -1.06 -5.11 21.25
C VAL A 29 0.26 -4.37 21.06
N VAL A 30 0.89 -3.92 22.16
CA VAL A 30 2.13 -3.14 22.10
C VAL A 30 3.21 -3.82 22.93
N ALA A 31 4.39 -3.96 22.35
CA ALA A 31 5.61 -4.44 22.99
C ALA A 31 6.72 -3.39 22.85
N SER A 32 7.48 -3.14 23.91
CA SER A 32 8.50 -2.09 23.96
C SER A 32 9.93 -2.59 23.68
N ASP A 33 10.10 -3.88 23.33
CA ASP A 33 11.38 -4.47 22.95
C ASP A 33 11.18 -5.79 22.19
N GLY A 34 12.23 -6.27 21.53
CA GLY A 34 12.15 -7.47 20.72
C GLY A 34 11.79 -8.74 21.50
N VAL A 35 12.24 -8.87 22.76
CA VAL A 35 11.90 -10.02 23.61
C VAL A 35 10.42 -10.02 23.96
N ALA A 36 9.89 -8.85 24.36
CA ALA A 36 8.46 -8.68 24.63
C ALA A 36 7.62 -8.93 23.36
N GLY A 37 8.08 -8.44 22.20
CA GLY A 37 7.42 -8.69 20.91
C GLY A 37 7.28 -10.17 20.59
N ILE A 38 8.36 -10.95 20.73
CA ILE A 38 8.35 -12.41 20.55
C ILE A 38 7.41 -13.11 21.54
N ALA A 39 7.42 -12.67 22.81
CA ALA A 39 6.59 -13.25 23.87
C ALA A 39 5.09 -12.96 23.69
N MET A 40 4.74 -11.79 23.17
CA MET A 40 3.34 -11.37 22.93
C MET A 40 2.80 -11.84 21.57
N PHE A 41 3.66 -12.36 20.69
CA PHE A 41 3.24 -12.88 19.40
C PHE A 41 2.55 -14.23 19.56
N ASP A 42 1.29 -14.33 19.10
CA ASP A 42 0.50 -15.54 19.01
C ASP A 42 -0.26 -15.63 17.66
N ASP A 43 -0.95 -16.75 17.44
CA ASP A 43 -1.68 -17.03 16.20
C ASP A 43 -2.92 -16.12 15.99
N THR A 44 -3.27 -15.28 16.95
CA THR A 44 -4.37 -14.29 16.82
C THR A 44 -3.91 -12.98 16.20
N ILE A 45 -2.60 -12.77 16.03
CA ILE A 45 -2.03 -11.59 15.40
C ILE A 45 -2.20 -11.68 13.88
N ASP A 46 -2.83 -10.68 13.29
CA ASP A 46 -3.06 -10.58 11.85
C ASP A 46 -1.95 -9.84 11.10
N LEU A 47 -1.22 -8.93 11.78
CA LEU A 47 -0.11 -8.15 11.23
C LEU A 47 0.83 -7.69 12.33
N VAL A 48 2.12 -7.59 12.02
CA VAL A 48 3.14 -7.04 12.92
C VAL A 48 3.72 -5.76 12.33
N LEU A 49 3.71 -4.67 13.11
CA LEU A 49 4.52 -3.46 12.87
C LEU A 49 5.77 -3.59 13.74
N LEU A 50 6.93 -3.55 13.13
CA LEU A 50 8.18 -3.93 13.78
C LEU A 50 9.28 -2.89 13.52
N ASP A 51 9.73 -2.21 14.57
CA ASP A 51 10.90 -1.37 14.43
C ASP A 51 12.17 -2.24 14.23
N ILE A 52 13.08 -1.76 13.41
CA ILE A 52 14.37 -2.39 13.19
C ILE A 52 15.27 -2.17 14.40
N MET A 53 15.28 -0.96 14.97
CA MET A 53 16.21 -0.53 16.01
C MET A 53 15.67 -0.79 17.41
N LEU A 54 15.40 -2.05 17.75
CA LEU A 54 14.88 -2.43 19.07
C LEU A 54 16.00 -2.80 20.06
N PRO A 55 15.80 -2.54 21.35
CA PRO A 55 16.68 -3.06 22.40
C PRO A 55 16.52 -4.57 22.59
N LYS A 56 17.55 -5.21 23.12
CA LYS A 56 17.68 -6.66 23.42
C LYS A 56 17.78 -7.53 22.17
N ILE A 57 16.77 -7.56 21.34
CA ILE A 57 16.72 -8.27 20.05
C ILE A 57 16.21 -7.28 19.01
N ASP A 58 16.98 -7.05 17.95
CA ASP A 58 16.62 -6.16 16.87
C ASP A 58 15.43 -6.68 16.04
N GLY A 59 14.84 -5.82 15.21
CA GLY A 59 13.67 -6.18 14.43
C GLY A 59 13.90 -7.36 13.48
N TYR A 60 15.10 -7.51 12.95
CA TYR A 60 15.44 -8.65 12.09
C TYR A 60 15.47 -9.96 12.87
N GLY A 61 16.03 -9.95 14.07
CA GLY A 61 16.00 -11.12 14.96
C GLY A 61 14.58 -11.50 15.39
N VAL A 62 13.73 -10.52 15.67
CA VAL A 62 12.29 -10.76 15.95
C VAL A 62 11.61 -11.38 14.74
N CYS A 63 11.85 -10.82 13.54
CA CYS A 63 11.29 -11.33 12.28
C CYS A 63 11.70 -12.80 12.06
N GLU A 64 12.99 -13.13 12.21
CA GLU A 64 13.48 -14.50 12.05
C GLU A 64 12.77 -15.48 12.98
N VAL A 65 12.56 -15.11 14.25
CA VAL A 65 11.86 -15.97 15.21
C VAL A 65 10.40 -16.16 14.83
N ILE A 66 9.71 -15.09 14.42
CA ILE A 66 8.31 -15.17 13.97
C ILE A 66 8.19 -16.02 12.71
N ARG A 67 9.06 -15.85 11.72
CA ARG A 67 9.04 -16.60 10.45
C ARG A 67 9.25 -18.11 10.61
N LYS A 68 9.89 -18.58 11.69
CA LYS A 68 10.01 -20.03 12.01
C LYS A 68 8.67 -20.69 12.30
N ARG A 69 7.63 -19.91 12.64
CA ARG A 69 6.33 -20.45 13.08
C ARG A 69 5.11 -19.82 12.39
N SER A 70 5.29 -18.70 11.67
CA SER A 70 4.15 -17.98 11.07
C SER A 70 4.55 -17.23 9.81
N GLN A 71 3.60 -17.14 8.87
CA GLN A 71 3.64 -16.27 7.69
C GLN A 71 2.77 -15.01 7.89
N VAL A 72 2.63 -14.55 9.13
CA VAL A 72 1.94 -13.30 9.42
C VAL A 72 2.62 -12.13 8.68
N PRO A 73 1.88 -11.21 8.08
CA PRO A 73 2.48 -10.03 7.46
C PRO A 73 3.30 -9.21 8.46
N ILE A 74 4.51 -8.81 8.05
CA ILE A 74 5.40 -7.96 8.84
C ILE A 74 5.74 -6.71 8.02
N ILE A 75 5.44 -5.55 8.59
CA ILE A 75 5.87 -4.25 8.09
C ILE A 75 6.99 -3.74 8.97
N MET A 76 8.16 -3.50 8.37
CA MET A 76 9.29 -2.91 9.09
C MET A 76 9.19 -1.39 9.14
N LEU A 77 9.40 -0.81 10.32
CA LEU A 77 9.59 0.62 10.51
C LEU A 77 11.09 0.90 10.51
N THR A 78 11.57 1.79 9.65
CA THR A 78 13.02 1.99 9.43
C THR A 78 13.42 3.46 9.41
N ALA A 79 14.59 3.78 9.92
CA ALA A 79 15.23 5.07 9.68
C ALA A 79 15.82 5.09 8.25
N LEU A 80 15.63 6.17 7.51
CA LEU A 80 15.82 6.36 6.05
C LEU A 80 17.21 6.06 5.46
N SER A 81 18.18 5.53 6.19
CA SER A 81 19.60 5.55 5.79
C SER A 81 20.24 4.22 5.39
N ASP A 82 19.51 3.10 5.34
CA ASP A 82 20.14 1.79 5.19
C ASP A 82 19.75 1.03 3.93
N GLU A 83 20.44 1.33 2.80
CA GLU A 83 20.41 0.47 1.60
C GLU A 83 20.91 -0.96 1.89
N GLU A 84 21.87 -1.14 2.81
CA GLU A 84 22.36 -2.46 3.24
C GLU A 84 21.28 -3.29 3.97
N ASN A 85 20.39 -2.65 4.72
CA ASN A 85 19.30 -3.32 5.43
C ASN A 85 18.16 -3.75 4.51
N GLN A 86 17.95 -3.09 3.37
CA GLN A 86 16.98 -3.51 2.37
C GLN A 86 17.37 -4.85 1.72
N LEU A 87 18.66 -5.12 1.51
CA LEU A 87 19.15 -6.39 0.97
C LEU A 87 18.91 -7.56 1.94
N ARG A 88 19.11 -7.37 3.24
CA ARG A 88 18.79 -8.37 4.28
C ARG A 88 17.31 -8.69 4.36
N GLY A 89 16.46 -7.70 4.11
CA GLY A 89 15.01 -7.86 4.14
C GLY A 89 14.42 -8.73 3.05
N PHE A 90 15.04 -8.77 1.86
CA PHE A 90 14.63 -9.68 0.79
C PHE A 90 14.82 -11.15 1.17
N GLU A 91 15.83 -11.48 1.99
CA GLU A 91 16.06 -12.84 2.47
C GLU A 91 15.09 -13.27 3.58
N GLN A 92 14.46 -12.30 4.29
CA GLN A 92 13.64 -12.58 5.47
C GLN A 92 12.12 -12.54 5.25
N GLN A 93 11.67 -12.46 3.98
CA GLN A 93 10.24 -12.45 3.64
C GLN A 93 9.45 -11.35 4.38
N ILE A 94 9.97 -10.12 4.35
CA ILE A 94 9.31 -8.92 4.88
C ILE A 94 8.32 -8.43 3.82
N ASP A 95 7.10 -8.08 4.26
CA ASP A 95 6.01 -7.72 3.33
C ASP A 95 6.08 -6.27 2.87
N ASP A 96 6.56 -5.34 3.72
CA ASP A 96 6.74 -3.93 3.36
C ASP A 96 7.68 -3.20 4.33
N TYR A 97 8.16 -2.02 3.92
CA TYR A 97 8.96 -1.09 4.71
C TYR A 97 8.28 0.29 4.77
N ILE A 98 8.38 0.93 5.94
CA ILE A 98 7.89 2.29 6.15
C ILE A 98 9.00 3.11 6.77
N PRO A 99 9.56 4.10 6.04
CA PRO A 99 10.59 4.97 6.57
C PRO A 99 10.04 5.93 7.63
N LYS A 100 10.77 6.11 8.72
CA LYS A 100 10.54 7.15 9.74
C LYS A 100 11.20 8.48 9.27
N PRO A 101 10.53 9.64 9.40
CA PRO A 101 9.16 9.84 9.91
C PRO A 101 8.09 9.48 8.88
N PHE A 102 7.01 8.84 9.30
CA PHE A 102 5.94 8.39 8.44
C PHE A 102 4.63 9.14 8.66
N SER A 103 3.81 9.18 7.61
CA SER A 103 2.43 9.64 7.72
C SER A 103 1.54 8.52 8.25
N PRO A 104 0.80 8.71 9.37
CA PRO A 104 -0.14 7.72 9.87
C PRO A 104 -1.19 7.31 8.83
N LYS A 105 -1.62 8.23 7.97
CA LYS A 105 -2.57 7.97 6.89
C LYS A 105 -2.01 6.99 5.85
N ILE A 106 -0.74 7.16 5.47
CA ILE A 106 -0.06 6.25 4.53
C ILE A 106 0.13 4.87 5.17
N LEU A 107 0.54 4.82 6.44
CA LEU A 107 0.68 3.59 7.20
C LEU A 107 -0.64 2.79 7.23
N LEU A 108 -1.77 3.44 7.57
CA LEU A 108 -3.08 2.81 7.59
C LEU A 108 -3.49 2.25 6.23
N CYS A 109 -3.20 2.98 5.13
CA CYS A 109 -3.48 2.50 3.78
C CYS A 109 -2.67 1.22 3.46
N LYS A 110 -1.38 1.17 3.82
CA LYS A 110 -0.52 0.00 3.61
C LYS A 110 -0.99 -1.20 4.45
N ILE A 111 -1.30 -0.99 5.73
CA ILE A 111 -1.85 -2.03 6.61
C ILE A 111 -3.14 -2.62 6.03
N ALA A 112 -4.10 -1.76 5.65
CA ALA A 112 -5.35 -2.21 5.07
C ALA A 112 -5.15 -3.01 3.77
N ALA A 113 -4.21 -2.61 2.92
CA ALA A 113 -3.88 -3.32 1.69
C ALA A 113 -3.32 -4.72 1.98
N ILE A 114 -2.37 -4.84 2.92
CA ILE A 114 -1.75 -6.12 3.28
C ILE A 114 -2.76 -7.07 3.93
N LEU A 115 -3.56 -6.57 4.89
CA LEU A 115 -4.56 -7.39 5.58
C LEU A 115 -5.67 -7.87 4.64
N ARG A 116 -6.05 -7.07 3.66
CA ARG A 116 -7.02 -7.44 2.63
C ARG A 116 -6.49 -8.56 1.73
N ARG A 117 -5.20 -8.58 1.37
CA ARG A 117 -4.59 -9.69 0.60
C ARG A 117 -4.76 -11.02 1.32
N ARG A 118 -4.52 -11.09 2.61
CA ARG A 118 -4.65 -12.33 3.42
C ARG A 118 -6.11 -12.84 3.46
N THR A 119 -7.08 -11.94 3.48
CA THR A 119 -8.50 -12.30 3.35
C THR A 119 -8.89 -12.64 1.91
N ALA A 120 -8.18 -12.14 0.90
CA ALA A 120 -8.47 -12.32 -0.52
C ALA A 120 -7.83 -13.57 -1.16
N GLU A 121 -6.97 -14.31 -0.46
CA GLU A 121 -6.63 -15.70 -0.87
C GLU A 121 -7.88 -16.58 -1.01
N ASN A 122 -9.03 -16.11 -0.51
CA ASN A 122 -10.34 -16.73 -0.69
C ASN A 122 -11.29 -16.02 -1.68
N GLN A 123 -10.91 -14.90 -2.31
CA GLN A 123 -11.78 -14.25 -3.30
C GLN A 123 -10.97 -13.46 -4.36
N ASN A 124 -11.14 -13.84 -5.60
CA ASN A 124 -10.61 -13.27 -6.85
C ASN A 124 -10.96 -11.78 -7.14
N GLN A 125 -10.97 -10.88 -6.15
CA GLN A 125 -11.48 -9.50 -6.32
C GLN A 125 -10.44 -8.38 -6.35
N SER A 126 -9.15 -8.67 -6.12
CA SER A 126 -8.12 -7.62 -6.11
C SER A 126 -7.41 -7.37 -7.44
N LEU A 127 -7.64 -8.23 -8.43
CA LEU A 127 -7.01 -8.12 -9.75
C LEU A 127 -7.99 -7.54 -10.77
N LEU A 128 -7.78 -6.27 -11.15
CA LEU A 128 -8.48 -5.68 -12.29
C LEU A 128 -7.75 -6.04 -13.57
N THR A 129 -8.44 -6.73 -14.48
CA THR A 129 -7.91 -7.07 -15.80
C THR A 129 -8.62 -6.27 -16.89
N TYR A 130 -7.85 -5.81 -17.86
CA TYR A 130 -8.39 -5.10 -19.03
C TYR A 130 -7.46 -5.33 -20.23
N LYS A 131 -7.88 -6.17 -21.17
CA LYS A 131 -7.04 -6.61 -22.30
C LYS A 131 -5.72 -7.17 -21.77
N GLU A 132 -4.57 -6.60 -22.20
CA GLU A 132 -3.23 -7.00 -21.78
C GLU A 132 -2.79 -6.39 -20.43
N LEU A 133 -3.64 -5.56 -19.81
CA LEU A 133 -3.36 -4.97 -18.50
C LEU A 133 -3.88 -5.86 -17.38
N SER A 134 -3.08 -6.02 -16.35
CA SER A 134 -3.51 -6.51 -15.05
C SER A 134 -3.03 -5.54 -13.98
N MET A 135 -3.92 -5.19 -13.08
CA MET A 135 -3.66 -4.23 -12.02
C MET A 135 -3.96 -4.89 -10.69
N ASP A 136 -2.92 -5.17 -9.93
CA ASP A 136 -3.01 -5.60 -8.54
C ASP A 136 -3.28 -4.38 -7.68
N ILE A 137 -4.54 -4.24 -7.24
CA ILE A 137 -4.98 -3.09 -6.46
C ILE A 137 -4.32 -3.07 -5.09
N ASP A 138 -4.08 -4.23 -4.51
CA ASP A 138 -3.56 -4.40 -3.18
C ASP A 138 -2.04 -4.25 -3.14
N GLY A 139 -1.36 -4.76 -4.19
CA GLY A 139 0.06 -4.63 -4.40
C GLY A 139 0.52 -3.27 -4.91
N PHE A 140 -0.40 -2.43 -5.40
CA PHE A 140 -0.06 -1.23 -6.14
C PHE A 140 0.83 -1.50 -7.36
N HIS A 141 0.69 -2.69 -7.97
CA HIS A 141 1.41 -3.09 -9.17
C HIS A 141 0.52 -3.05 -10.41
N VAL A 142 1.10 -2.64 -11.51
CA VAL A 142 0.46 -2.70 -12.84
C VAL A 142 1.37 -3.50 -13.76
N TYR A 143 0.79 -4.45 -14.47
CA TYR A 143 1.50 -5.24 -15.46
C TYR A 143 0.85 -5.09 -16.82
N GLN A 144 1.66 -5.02 -17.87
CA GLN A 144 1.22 -5.07 -19.26
C GLN A 144 1.95 -6.18 -19.98
N ASN A 145 1.21 -7.13 -20.54
CA ASN A 145 1.79 -8.36 -21.13
C ASN A 145 2.74 -9.09 -20.16
N GLY A 146 2.44 -9.10 -18.86
CA GLY A 146 3.26 -9.71 -17.83
C GLY A 146 4.48 -8.89 -17.38
N ASN A 147 4.77 -7.74 -18.00
CA ASN A 147 5.86 -6.85 -17.60
C ASN A 147 5.33 -5.75 -16.67
N GLU A 148 6.05 -5.50 -15.58
CA GLU A 148 5.67 -4.46 -14.63
C GLU A 148 5.83 -3.06 -15.23
N VAL A 149 4.82 -2.21 -14.99
CA VAL A 149 4.80 -0.80 -15.38
C VAL A 149 4.71 0.08 -14.14
N VAL A 150 5.76 0.82 -13.85
CA VAL A 150 5.83 1.67 -12.65
C VAL A 150 5.00 2.93 -12.85
N LEU A 151 3.91 3.04 -12.08
CA LEU A 151 3.06 4.22 -12.02
C LEU A 151 3.28 4.97 -10.69
N THR A 152 3.10 6.30 -10.72
CA THR A 152 3.01 7.09 -9.48
C THR A 152 1.67 6.83 -8.79
N SER A 153 1.54 7.15 -7.50
CA SER A 153 0.30 6.93 -6.73
C SER A 153 -0.93 7.60 -7.37
N LYS A 154 -0.77 8.80 -7.93
CA LYS A 154 -1.87 9.51 -8.62
C LYS A 154 -2.19 8.88 -9.98
N GLU A 155 -1.18 8.44 -10.74
CA GLU A 155 -1.39 7.71 -12.00
C GLU A 155 -2.08 6.36 -11.77
N PHE A 156 -1.66 5.63 -10.72
CA PHE A 156 -2.28 4.39 -10.30
C PHE A 156 -3.76 4.59 -9.93
N ALA A 157 -4.05 5.57 -9.05
CA ALA A 157 -5.41 5.87 -8.62
C ALA A 157 -6.31 6.30 -9.80
N LEU A 158 -5.77 7.06 -10.74
CA LEU A 158 -6.49 7.51 -11.93
C LEU A 158 -6.80 6.34 -12.87
N LEU A 159 -5.82 5.49 -13.16
CA LEU A 159 -6.01 4.30 -13.99
C LEU A 159 -7.03 3.34 -13.34
N ARG A 160 -6.90 3.07 -12.04
CA ARG A 160 -7.83 2.25 -11.26
C ARG A 160 -9.26 2.77 -11.37
N LEU A 161 -9.48 4.07 -11.07
CA LEU A 161 -10.81 4.67 -11.13
C LEU A 161 -11.48 4.50 -12.49
N MET A 162 -10.71 4.61 -13.57
CA MET A 162 -11.23 4.46 -14.92
C MET A 162 -11.47 3.00 -15.30
N LEU A 163 -10.64 2.06 -14.86
CA LEU A 163 -10.80 0.62 -15.08
C LEU A 163 -11.99 0.05 -14.32
N GLU A 164 -12.21 0.49 -13.07
CA GLU A 164 -13.40 0.12 -12.29
C GLU A 164 -14.71 0.64 -12.91
N ASN A 165 -14.64 1.68 -13.75
CA ASN A 165 -15.79 2.35 -14.34
C ASN A 165 -15.74 2.36 -15.88
N GLN A 166 -15.43 1.23 -16.50
CA GLN A 166 -15.35 1.11 -17.95
C GLN A 166 -16.62 1.61 -18.65
N GLY A 167 -16.45 2.34 -19.75
CA GLY A 167 -17.53 2.94 -20.53
C GLY A 167 -18.03 4.29 -19.99
N LYS A 168 -17.69 4.66 -18.75
CA LYS A 168 -18.08 5.94 -18.17
C LYS A 168 -17.12 7.04 -18.64
N VAL A 169 -17.69 8.19 -19.03
CA VAL A 169 -16.90 9.40 -19.32
C VAL A 169 -16.70 10.18 -18.03
N PHE A 170 -15.44 10.47 -17.71
CA PHE A 170 -15.05 11.35 -16.61
C PHE A 170 -14.65 12.71 -17.15
N THR A 171 -15.28 13.78 -16.67
CA THR A 171 -14.81 15.13 -16.93
C THR A 171 -13.52 15.40 -16.13
N ARG A 172 -12.74 16.42 -16.54
CA ARG A 172 -11.56 16.83 -15.78
C ARG A 172 -11.90 17.16 -14.34
N GLN A 173 -12.98 17.94 -14.15
CA GLN A 173 -13.44 18.31 -12.81
C GLN A 173 -13.81 17.06 -11.96
N MET A 174 -14.51 16.10 -12.52
CA MET A 174 -14.84 14.86 -11.79
C MET A 174 -13.59 14.06 -11.34
N LEU A 175 -12.52 14.11 -12.14
CA LEU A 175 -11.25 13.47 -11.78
C LEU A 175 -10.51 14.26 -10.72
N LEU A 176 -10.51 15.58 -10.80
CA LEU A 176 -9.95 16.48 -9.79
C LEU A 176 -10.64 16.28 -8.44
N ASP A 177 -11.96 16.40 -8.39
CA ASP A 177 -12.74 16.30 -7.15
C ASP A 177 -12.52 14.97 -6.42
N ARG A 178 -12.22 13.89 -7.17
CA ARG A 178 -12.02 12.55 -6.58
C ARG A 178 -10.59 12.25 -6.18
N LEU A 179 -9.61 12.76 -6.91
CA LEU A 179 -8.22 12.34 -6.75
C LEU A 179 -7.30 13.45 -6.19
N TRP A 180 -7.78 14.70 -6.21
CA TRP A 180 -7.04 15.88 -5.73
C TRP A 180 -7.86 16.75 -4.77
N ALA A 181 -8.91 16.20 -4.15
CA ALA A 181 -9.79 16.94 -3.23
C ALA A 181 -9.05 17.65 -2.07
N ASP A 182 -7.92 17.10 -1.65
CA ASP A 182 -7.11 17.65 -0.55
C ASP A 182 -6.04 18.66 -1.03
N ASP A 183 -5.89 18.86 -2.35
CA ASP A 183 -4.86 19.72 -2.95
C ASP A 183 -5.48 21.09 -3.34
N LEU A 184 -5.30 22.12 -2.53
CA LEU A 184 -6.02 23.41 -2.59
C LEU A 184 -5.74 24.29 -3.83
N GLU A 185 -4.74 23.99 -4.68
CA GLU A 185 -4.34 24.83 -5.82
C GLU A 185 -4.02 24.01 -7.09
N VAL A 186 -4.90 23.08 -7.48
CA VAL A 186 -4.63 22.22 -8.63
C VAL A 186 -5.47 22.63 -9.84
N GLU A 187 -4.79 23.02 -10.94
CA GLU A 187 -5.45 23.33 -12.21
C GLU A 187 -5.86 22.09 -12.99
N ASP A 188 -6.93 22.19 -13.79
CA ASP A 188 -7.45 21.12 -14.68
C ASP A 188 -6.37 20.45 -15.55
N ARG A 189 -5.31 21.15 -15.89
CA ARG A 189 -4.19 20.69 -16.72
C ARG A 189 -3.38 19.56 -16.09
N ILE A 190 -3.46 19.38 -14.76
CA ILE A 190 -2.72 18.30 -14.10
C ILE A 190 -3.27 16.93 -14.52
N VAL A 191 -4.59 16.83 -14.70
CA VAL A 191 -5.24 15.59 -15.17
C VAL A 191 -4.69 15.20 -16.55
N ASP A 192 -4.61 16.18 -17.48
CA ASP A 192 -4.10 15.94 -18.83
C ASP A 192 -2.65 15.45 -18.81
N SER A 193 -1.83 16.00 -17.90
CA SER A 193 -0.44 15.59 -17.72
C SER A 193 -0.32 14.16 -17.22
N HIS A 194 -1.13 13.76 -16.23
CA HIS A 194 -1.15 12.37 -15.72
C HIS A 194 -1.66 11.39 -16.78
N ILE A 195 -2.72 11.73 -17.52
CA ILE A 195 -3.22 10.90 -18.64
C ILE A 195 -2.13 10.71 -19.71
N LYS A 196 -1.41 11.78 -20.07
CA LYS A 196 -0.29 11.71 -21.02
C LYS A 196 0.81 10.77 -20.51
N ASN A 197 1.18 10.87 -19.23
CA ASN A 197 2.20 10.04 -18.63
C ASN A 197 1.79 8.56 -18.58
N ILE A 198 0.55 8.26 -18.17
CA ILE A 198 0.01 6.90 -18.18
C ILE A 198 0.07 6.30 -19.59
N ARG A 199 -0.41 7.01 -20.61
CA ARG A 199 -0.35 6.55 -22.00
C ARG A 199 1.07 6.27 -22.46
N LYS A 200 2.02 7.15 -22.10
CA LYS A 200 3.45 6.95 -22.42
C LYS A 200 4.03 5.71 -21.75
N LYS A 201 3.72 5.48 -20.47
CA LYS A 201 4.23 4.35 -19.69
C LYS A 201 3.63 3.02 -20.15
N LEU A 202 2.33 3.00 -20.45
CA LEU A 202 1.63 1.82 -20.95
C LEU A 202 1.88 1.58 -22.44
N ASN A 203 2.50 2.50 -23.17
CA ASN A 203 2.73 2.43 -24.62
C ASN A 203 1.48 1.98 -25.41
N ALA A 204 0.29 2.37 -24.95
CA ALA A 204 -0.99 1.97 -25.55
C ALA A 204 -2.09 3.00 -25.25
N ASP A 205 -3.09 3.05 -26.13
CA ASP A 205 -4.19 4.02 -26.07
C ASP A 205 -5.45 3.40 -25.40
N TYR A 206 -5.30 2.92 -24.16
CA TYR A 206 -6.42 2.41 -23.37
C TYR A 206 -7.38 3.52 -22.94
N ILE A 207 -6.87 4.70 -22.64
CA ILE A 207 -7.64 5.86 -22.21
C ILE A 207 -7.99 6.71 -23.43
N LYS A 208 -9.27 6.78 -23.80
CA LYS A 208 -9.77 7.58 -24.92
C LYS A 208 -10.06 9.00 -24.48
N THR A 209 -9.72 9.99 -25.33
CA THR A 209 -10.11 11.37 -25.15
C THR A 209 -11.45 11.63 -25.80
N ILE A 210 -12.41 12.09 -25.03
CA ILE A 210 -13.70 12.58 -25.53
C ILE A 210 -13.59 14.09 -25.65
N ARG A 211 -13.44 14.57 -26.89
CA ARG A 211 -13.15 16.00 -27.17
C ARG A 211 -14.18 16.90 -26.53
N GLY A 212 -13.71 17.94 -25.85
CA GLY A 212 -14.56 18.92 -25.16
C GLY A 212 -15.20 18.40 -23.86
N VAL A 213 -15.05 17.11 -23.49
CA VAL A 213 -15.69 16.52 -22.30
C VAL A 213 -14.66 16.00 -21.30
N GLY A 214 -13.81 15.05 -21.68
CA GLY A 214 -12.88 14.41 -20.73
C GLY A 214 -12.30 13.10 -21.25
N TYR A 215 -12.30 12.05 -20.41
CA TYR A 215 -11.62 10.79 -20.67
C TYR A 215 -12.49 9.59 -20.35
N ARG A 216 -12.23 8.47 -21.05
CA ARG A 216 -12.93 7.20 -20.86
C ARG A 216 -12.02 6.02 -21.18
N ILE A 217 -12.20 4.91 -20.48
CA ILE A 217 -11.76 3.58 -20.93
C ILE A 217 -13.01 2.87 -21.47
N ASP A 218 -12.92 2.33 -22.69
CA ASP A 218 -14.04 1.64 -23.31
C ASP A 218 -14.31 0.31 -22.61
N LYS A 219 -15.54 -0.20 -22.69
CA LYS A 219 -15.84 -1.56 -22.22
C LYS A 219 -15.17 -2.59 -23.13
N VAL A 220 -14.66 -3.66 -22.54
CA VAL A 220 -14.31 -4.87 -23.30
C VAL A 220 -15.62 -5.62 -23.57
N HIS A 221 -15.84 -5.91 -24.84
CA HIS A 221 -16.98 -6.74 -25.30
C HIS A 221 -16.58 -8.20 -25.29
#